data_addf5f3f1f5602ded61b180940cab89e
#
_entry.id   addf5f3f1f5602ded61b180940cab89e
#
_cell.length_a   1.000
_cell.length_b   1.000
_cell.length_c   1.000
_cell.angle_alpha   90.00
_cell.angle_beta   90.00
_cell.angle_gamma   90.00
#
_symmetry.space_group_name_H-M   'P 1'
#
loop_
_entity.id
_entity.type
_entity.pdbx_description
1 polymer ?
#
loop_
_entity_poly.entity_id
_entity_poly.type
_entity_poly.pdbx_seq_one_letter_code
_entity_poly.pdbx_strand_id
1 'polypeptide(L)'
;MNNILFFLIPKAMCAFLYDDYTIRQAMEKMEVAGYAAIPILNRQGEYRGTLKEGDLLWAMRNMCNMDMRQAECRRIMEIPRRKTISR
;
A
#
# COMPACT_ATOMS: atom_id res chain seq x y z
N MET A 1 23.57 8.90 10.18
CA MET A 1 23.01 8.51 9.79
C MET A 1 22.90 8.00 9.45
N ASN A 2 22.93 8.18 9.69
CA ASN A 2 22.32 7.61 9.34
C ASN A 2 22.11 7.05 9.05
N ASN A 3 22.15 7.12 9.14
CA ASN A 3 21.57 6.61 8.77
C ASN A 3 21.29 6.28 8.47
N ILE A 4 21.42 6.42 8.63
CA ILE A 4 20.91 6.19 8.27
C ILE A 4 20.62 5.97 7.90
N LEU A 5 20.63 6.27 7.90
CA LEU A 5 20.11 6.08 7.43
C LEU A 5 19.90 5.39 7.35
N PHE A 6 19.96 5.37 7.63
CA PHE A 6 19.50 4.80 7.54
C PHE A 6 19.30 4.27 7.85
N PHE A 7 19.48 3.96 8.03
CA PHE A 7 19.12 3.81 8.31
C PHE A 7 18.67 3.70 8.90
N LEU A 8 19.12 3.18 8.96
CA LEU A 8 18.45 3.60 9.78
C LEU A 8 17.29 4.46 9.66
N ILE A 9 16.67 3.95 9.05
CA ILE A 9 15.51 4.78 8.84
C ILE A 9 14.66 4.76 10.08
N PRO A 10 14.34 5.90 10.65
CA PRO A 10 13.48 5.92 11.82
C PRO A 10 12.15 5.28 11.52
N LYS A 11 11.65 4.51 12.46
CA LYS A 11 10.40 3.82 12.27
C LYS A 11 9.25 4.74 11.87
N ALA A 12 9.23 5.92 12.46
CA ALA A 12 8.17 6.88 12.15
C ALA A 12 8.17 7.32 10.70
N MET A 13 9.29 7.15 10.03
CA MET A 13 9.40 7.55 8.64
C MET A 13 9.25 6.38 7.69
N CYS A 14 9.06 5.18 8.23
CA CYS A 14 8.83 4.02 7.42
C CYS A 14 7.34 3.86 7.23
N ALA A 15 6.90 3.98 6.00
CA ALA A 15 5.48 3.80 5.70
C ALA A 15 5.23 2.38 5.26
N PHE A 16 4.14 1.81 5.72
CA PHE A 16 3.73 0.49 5.29
C PHE A 16 2.22 0.39 5.40
N LEU A 17 1.68 -0.65 4.77
CA LEU A 17 0.25 -0.93 4.83
C LEU A 17 0.05 -2.27 5.49
N TYR A 18 -1.04 -2.43 6.21
CA TYR A 18 -1.43 -3.76 6.66
C TYR A 18 -2.24 -4.44 5.58
N ASP A 19 -2.15 -5.76 5.53
CA ASP A 19 -2.81 -6.53 4.47
C ASP A 19 -4.33 -6.51 4.60
N ASP A 20 -4.86 -6.03 5.72
CA ASP A 20 -6.31 -5.92 5.89
C ASP A 20 -6.84 -4.51 5.56
N TYR A 21 -5.96 -3.63 5.07
CA TYR A 21 -6.40 -2.29 4.69
C TYR A 21 -7.30 -2.32 3.47
N THR A 22 -8.21 -1.35 3.42
CA THR A 22 -9.01 -1.14 2.21
C THR A 22 -8.21 -0.33 1.20
N ILE A 23 -8.71 -0.31 -0.03
CA ILE A 23 -8.09 0.46 -1.09
C ILE A 23 -8.07 1.95 -0.72
N ARG A 24 -9.14 2.44 -0.09
CA ARG A 24 -9.19 3.83 0.33
C ARG A 24 -8.13 4.14 1.38
N GLN A 25 -7.96 3.25 2.36
CA GLN A 25 -6.93 3.46 3.39
C GLN A 25 -5.54 3.49 2.77
N ALA A 26 -5.31 2.62 1.79
CA ALA A 26 -4.01 2.57 1.12
C ALA A 26 -3.75 3.87 0.36
N MET A 27 -4.78 4.39 -0.32
CA MET A 27 -4.63 5.63 -1.05
C MET A 27 -4.26 6.78 -0.11
N GLU A 28 -4.94 6.86 1.02
CA GLU A 28 -4.67 7.91 1.99
C GLU A 28 -3.27 7.80 2.56
N LYS A 29 -2.85 6.58 2.84
CA LYS A 29 -1.53 6.36 3.40
C LYS A 29 -0.43 6.73 2.42
N MET A 30 -0.59 6.36 1.17
CA MET A 30 0.40 6.66 0.15
C MET A 30 0.46 8.15 -0.14
N GLU A 31 -0.68 8.82 -0.08
CA GLU A 31 -0.71 10.26 -0.29
C GLU A 31 0.08 10.96 0.81
N VAL A 32 -0.17 10.58 2.05
CA VAL A 32 0.51 11.20 3.18
C VAL A 32 2.00 10.89 3.15
N ALA A 33 2.36 9.66 2.84
CA ALA A 33 3.77 9.25 2.83
C ALA A 33 4.54 9.81 1.65
N GLY A 34 3.84 10.08 0.55
CA GLY A 34 4.49 10.60 -0.65
C GLY A 34 5.31 9.58 -1.40
N TYR A 35 5.08 8.31 -1.19
CA TYR A 35 5.82 7.24 -1.85
C TYR A 35 5.03 6.67 -3.01
N ALA A 36 5.74 6.31 -4.07
CA ALA A 36 5.13 5.67 -5.23
C ALA A 36 4.93 4.18 -5.04
N ALA A 37 5.59 3.61 -4.05
CA ALA A 37 5.47 2.20 -3.72
C ALA A 37 5.63 2.05 -2.21
N ILE A 38 4.89 1.11 -1.64
CA ILE A 38 4.88 0.97 -0.19
C ILE A 38 4.68 -0.51 0.14
N PRO A 39 5.43 -1.05 1.12
CA PRO A 39 5.30 -2.47 1.46
C PRO A 39 4.03 -2.76 2.23
N ILE A 40 3.54 -3.98 2.04
CA ILE A 40 2.37 -4.50 2.74
C ILE A 40 2.86 -5.52 3.75
N LEU A 41 2.41 -5.39 4.98
CA LEU A 41 2.75 -6.31 6.07
C LEU A 41 1.48 -6.91 6.62
N ASN A 42 1.60 -8.10 7.19
CA ASN A 42 0.47 -8.63 7.96
C ASN A 42 0.59 -8.11 9.40
N ARG A 43 -0.35 -8.49 10.25
CA ARG A 43 -0.39 -7.99 11.61
C ARG A 43 0.75 -8.53 12.47
N GLN A 44 1.43 -9.56 12.00
CA GLN A 44 2.62 -10.09 12.66
C GLN A 44 3.89 -9.39 12.19
N GLY A 45 3.76 -8.45 11.26
CA GLY A 45 4.90 -7.71 10.77
C GLY A 45 5.63 -8.36 9.61
N GLU A 46 5.06 -9.42 9.04
CA GLU A 46 5.71 -10.12 7.95
C GLU A 46 5.35 -9.48 6.61
N TYR A 47 6.32 -9.45 5.72
CA TYR A 47 6.16 -8.85 4.40
C TYR A 47 5.21 -9.68 3.53
N ARG A 48 4.23 -8.99 2.93
CA ARG A 48 3.23 -9.64 2.10
C ARG A 48 3.30 -9.19 0.64
N GLY A 49 4.06 -8.16 0.35
CA GLY A 49 4.18 -7.67 -1.01
C GLY A 49 4.32 -6.17 -1.02
N THR A 50 4.29 -5.59 -2.21
CA THR A 50 4.46 -4.14 -2.37
C THR A 50 3.31 -3.61 -3.22
N LEU A 51 2.72 -2.52 -2.76
CA LEU A 51 1.65 -1.85 -3.48
C LEU A 51 2.22 -0.61 -4.14
N LYS A 52 1.98 -0.46 -5.43
CA LYS A 52 2.46 0.68 -6.20
C LYS A 52 1.29 1.57 -6.57
N GLU A 53 1.60 2.83 -6.87
CA GLU A 53 0.55 3.77 -7.31
C GLU A 53 -0.22 3.23 -8.50
N GLY A 54 0.50 2.60 -9.43
CA GLY A 54 -0.17 2.03 -10.60
C GLY A 54 -1.16 0.94 -10.24
N ASP A 55 -0.84 0.17 -9.20
CA ASP A 55 -1.76 -0.87 -8.74
C ASP A 55 -3.03 -0.26 -8.19
N LEU A 56 -2.89 0.85 -7.45
CA LEU A 56 -4.07 1.54 -6.92
C LEU A 56 -4.91 2.14 -8.03
N LEU A 57 -4.26 2.74 -9.01
CA LEU A 57 -4.98 3.30 -10.15
C LEU A 57 -5.74 2.20 -10.89
N TRP A 58 -5.06 1.08 -11.12
CA TRP A 58 -5.70 -0.06 -11.78
C TRP A 58 -6.93 -0.52 -10.98
N ALA A 59 -6.77 -0.61 -9.66
CA ALA A 59 -7.86 -1.08 -8.80
C ALA A 59 -9.04 -0.10 -8.81
N MET A 60 -8.75 1.19 -8.75
CA MET A 60 -9.81 2.18 -8.79
C MET A 60 -10.61 2.10 -10.09
N ARG A 61 -9.91 1.91 -11.19
CA ARG A 61 -10.57 1.85 -12.50
C ARG A 61 -11.31 0.55 -12.73
N ASN A 62 -10.73 -0.57 -12.29
CA ASN A 62 -11.24 -1.89 -12.66
C ASN A 62 -12.03 -2.58 -11.56
N MET A 63 -11.80 -2.22 -10.31
CA MET A 63 -12.49 -2.83 -9.19
C MET A 63 -13.51 -1.91 -8.55
N CYS A 64 -13.26 -0.61 -8.61
CA CYS A 64 -14.06 0.36 -7.86
C CYS A 64 -14.82 1.34 -8.74
N ASN A 65 -14.65 1.28 -10.05
CA ASN A 65 -15.32 2.20 -11.00
C ASN A 65 -15.09 3.67 -10.62
N MET A 66 -13.91 3.97 -10.12
CA MET A 66 -13.53 5.32 -9.67
C MET A 66 -14.47 5.85 -8.58
N ASP A 67 -15.11 4.97 -7.84
CA ASP A 67 -16.04 5.35 -6.77
C ASP A 67 -15.36 5.09 -5.43
N MET A 68 -15.19 6.15 -4.65
CA MET A 68 -14.52 6.04 -3.35
C MET A 68 -15.29 5.18 -2.37
N ARG A 69 -16.61 5.08 -2.53
CA ARG A 69 -17.39 4.21 -1.66
C ARG A 69 -17.04 2.76 -1.90
N GLN A 70 -16.75 2.42 -3.16
CA GLN A 70 -16.30 1.06 -3.48
C GLN A 70 -14.92 0.83 -2.90
N ALA A 71 -14.07 1.85 -2.94
CA ALA A 71 -12.71 1.73 -2.39
C ALA A 71 -12.73 1.49 -0.89
N GLU A 72 -13.76 1.95 -0.20
CA GLU A 72 -13.88 1.70 1.23
C GLU A 72 -14.29 0.27 1.53
N CYS A 73 -14.89 -0.41 0.56
CA CYS A 73 -15.39 -1.77 0.75
C CYS A 73 -14.44 -2.83 0.21
N ARG A 74 -13.49 -2.45 -0.62
CA ARG A 74 -12.59 -3.41 -1.25
C ARG A 74 -11.24 -3.35 -0.58
N ARG A 75 -10.63 -4.51 -0.38
CA ARG A 75 -9.35 -4.58 0.31
C ARG A 75 -8.21 -4.65 -0.67
N ILE A 76 -7.04 -4.16 -0.24
CA ILE A 76 -5.88 -4.14 -1.14
C ILE A 76 -5.47 -5.54 -1.55
N MET A 77 -5.67 -6.54 -0.70
CA MET A 77 -5.29 -7.90 -1.04
C MET A 77 -6.23 -8.55 -2.05
N GLU A 78 -7.34 -7.87 -2.39
CA GLU A 78 -8.21 -8.32 -3.48
C GLU A 78 -7.64 -7.95 -4.85
N ILE A 79 -6.69 -7.01 -4.90
CA ILE A 79 -6.05 -6.65 -6.16
C ILE A 79 -5.24 -7.84 -6.63
N PRO A 80 -5.34 -8.21 -7.91
CA PRO A 80 -4.65 -9.39 -8.41
C PRO A 80 -3.15 -9.38 -8.11
N ARG A 81 -2.61 -10.51 -7.72
CA ARG A 81 -1.22 -10.60 -7.29
C ARG A 81 -0.23 -10.08 -8.32
N ARG A 82 -0.52 -10.34 -9.59
CA ARG A 82 0.38 -9.87 -10.63
C ARG A 82 0.45 -8.35 -10.70
N LYS A 83 -0.49 -7.67 -10.02
CA LYS A 83 -0.53 -6.21 -10.01
C LYS A 83 0.14 -5.63 -8.77
N THR A 84 0.08 -6.35 -7.64
CA THR A 84 0.59 -5.82 -6.39
C THR A 84 1.90 -6.43 -5.94
N ILE A 85 2.05 -7.73 -6.15
CA ILE A 85 3.22 -8.45 -5.64
C ILE A 85 4.34 -8.34 -6.65
N SER A 86 5.44 -7.80 -6.18
CA SER A 86 6.62 -7.62 -6.98
C SER A 86 7.60 -8.73 -6.68
N ARG A 87 8.33 -9.11 -7.65
CA ARG A 87 9.37 -10.07 -7.39
C ARG A 87 10.72 -9.49 -7.46
#